data_54b911500871b41d7c84a407e6ebd8bb
#
_entry.id   54b911500871b41d7c84a407e6ebd8bb
#
_cell.length_a   1.000
_cell.length_b   1.000
_cell.length_c   1.000
_cell.angle_alpha   90.00
_cell.angle_beta   90.00
_cell.angle_gamma   90.00
#
_symmetry.space_group_name_H-M   'P 1'
#
loop_
_entity.id
_entity.type
_entity.pdbx_description
1 polymer ?
#
loop_
_entity_poly.entity_id
_entity_poly.type
_entity_poly.pdbx_seq_one_letter_code
_entity_poly.pdbx_strand_id
1 'polypeptide(L)'
;ELEWDHIFPYSVLRDEGYGMDNRIKYQYAQEITNRAVLTSVANRTKSAQNADIYLEMAAKRFPKSLQLQCIPEDESLWKLENYELFLRARRQILVEELNNYLENITETTQEDIKMDLYEMIAAGENNLVEFKTTLRYDIKTGGANKKLEQVILKAIAAFSNAQGGTLIM
;
A
#
# COMPACT_ATOMS: atom_id res chain seq x y z
N GLU A 1 9.68 6.54 14.94
CA GLU A 1 8.73 5.46 14.65
C GLU A 1 7.49 6.04 13.97
N LEU A 2 6.90 5.29 13.00
CA LEU A 2 5.66 5.66 12.34
C LEU A 2 4.52 4.85 12.93
N GLU A 3 3.37 5.50 13.11
CA GLU A 3 2.18 4.93 13.73
C GLU A 3 0.95 5.21 12.85
N TRP A 4 0.04 4.24 12.78
CA TRP A 4 -1.27 4.44 12.18
C TRP A 4 -2.21 5.07 13.20
N ASP A 5 -2.83 6.19 12.85
CA ASP A 5 -3.79 6.85 13.72
C ASP A 5 -5.05 7.25 12.96
N HIS A 6 -6.13 7.49 13.70
CA HIS A 6 -7.39 7.98 13.15
C HIS A 6 -7.28 9.47 12.84
N ILE A 7 -7.73 9.92 11.67
CA ILE A 7 -7.83 11.35 11.32
C ILE A 7 -8.90 11.99 12.20
N PHE A 8 -10.12 11.42 12.18
CA PHE A 8 -11.17 11.75 13.15
C PHE A 8 -11.03 10.79 14.32
N PRO A 9 -10.71 11.27 15.54
CA PRO A 9 -10.43 10.40 16.68
C PRO A 9 -11.59 9.46 16.99
N TYR A 10 -11.28 8.18 17.22
CA TYR A 10 -12.32 7.19 17.49
C TYR A 10 -13.16 7.52 18.75
N SER A 11 -12.56 8.13 19.77
CA SER A 11 -13.30 8.57 20.96
C SER A 11 -14.41 9.56 20.60
N VAL A 12 -14.13 10.52 19.72
CA VAL A 12 -15.11 11.53 19.25
C VAL A 12 -16.19 10.85 18.40
N LEU A 13 -15.77 10.00 17.44
CA LEU A 13 -16.71 9.28 16.58
C LEU A 13 -17.64 8.34 17.37
N ARG A 14 -17.11 7.66 18.40
CA ARG A 14 -17.90 6.79 19.26
C ARG A 14 -19.03 7.55 19.95
N ASP A 15 -18.74 8.75 20.44
CA ASP A 15 -19.72 9.59 21.14
C ASP A 15 -20.81 10.12 20.17
N GLU A 16 -20.52 10.13 18.86
CA GLU A 16 -21.47 10.44 17.74
C GLU A 16 -22.15 9.18 17.17
N GLY A 17 -22.10 8.06 17.87
CA GLY A 17 -22.79 6.83 17.51
C GLY A 17 -22.06 5.92 16.53
N TYR A 18 -20.75 6.16 16.30
CA TYR A 18 -19.89 5.26 15.52
C TYR A 18 -19.21 4.18 16.42
N GLY A 19 -19.87 3.82 17.51
CA GLY A 19 -19.44 2.79 18.45
C GLY A 19 -19.77 1.36 18.02
N MET A 20 -19.34 0.39 18.80
CA MET A 20 -19.52 -1.05 18.53
C MET A 20 -20.98 -1.49 18.56
N ASP A 21 -21.85 -0.73 19.20
CA ASP A 21 -23.32 -0.90 19.24
C ASP A 21 -23.97 -0.71 17.88
N ASN A 22 -23.34 0.06 16.99
CA ASN A 22 -23.74 0.22 15.60
C ASN A 22 -22.67 -0.31 14.65
N ARG A 23 -22.80 -1.58 14.27
CA ARG A 23 -21.79 -2.29 13.45
C ARG A 23 -21.41 -1.57 12.14
N ILE A 24 -22.41 -0.96 11.46
CA ILE A 24 -22.19 -0.28 10.17
C ILE A 24 -21.39 0.99 10.39
N LYS A 25 -21.81 1.84 11.32
CA LYS A 25 -21.10 3.07 11.66
C LYS A 25 -19.72 2.80 12.24
N TYR A 26 -19.57 1.73 13.03
CA TYR A 26 -18.27 1.31 13.54
C TYR A 26 -17.28 0.95 12.41
N GLN A 27 -17.74 0.29 11.36
CA GLN A 27 -16.91 0.02 10.19
C GLN A 27 -16.41 1.30 9.53
N TYR A 28 -17.25 2.33 9.41
CA TYR A 28 -16.82 3.64 8.91
C TYR A 28 -15.75 4.28 9.79
N ALA A 29 -15.88 4.19 11.12
CA ALA A 29 -14.86 4.71 12.03
C ALA A 29 -13.49 4.00 11.86
N GLN A 30 -13.48 2.72 11.50
CA GLN A 30 -12.27 1.90 11.32
C GLN A 30 -11.76 1.85 9.88
N GLU A 31 -12.42 2.51 8.94
CA GLU A 31 -12.07 2.50 7.52
C GLU A 31 -10.68 3.11 7.27
N ILE A 32 -9.97 2.61 6.26
CA ILE A 32 -8.65 3.12 5.87
C ILE A 32 -8.69 4.61 5.52
N THR A 33 -9.82 5.08 5.00
CA THR A 33 -10.07 6.49 4.68
C THR A 33 -10.14 7.39 5.92
N ASN A 34 -10.24 6.82 7.12
CA ASN A 34 -10.08 7.52 8.39
C ASN A 34 -8.70 7.31 9.04
N ARG A 35 -7.72 6.76 8.30
CA ARG A 35 -6.39 6.49 8.85
C ARG A 35 -5.33 7.35 8.19
N ALA A 36 -4.36 7.80 8.99
CA ALA A 36 -3.18 8.50 8.54
C ALA A 36 -1.93 7.89 9.17
N VAL A 37 -0.78 8.08 8.52
CA VAL A 37 0.52 7.68 9.05
C VAL A 37 1.16 8.90 9.70
N LEU A 38 1.43 8.83 10.99
CA LEU A 38 2.02 9.90 11.77
C LEU A 38 3.32 9.45 12.42
N THR A 39 4.20 10.39 12.73
CA THR A 39 5.30 10.10 13.65
C THR A 39 4.73 9.98 15.07
N SER A 40 5.37 9.19 15.94
CA SER A 40 4.97 9.05 17.36
C SER A 40 4.86 10.40 18.07
N VAL A 41 5.67 11.40 17.67
CA VAL A 41 5.60 12.75 18.21
C VAL A 41 4.34 13.47 17.73
N ALA A 42 4.06 13.41 16.42
CA ALA A 42 2.88 14.04 15.85
C ALA A 42 1.59 13.41 16.39
N ASN A 43 1.57 12.08 16.54
CA ASN A 43 0.44 11.35 17.09
C ASN A 43 0.16 11.75 18.54
N ARG A 44 1.18 11.83 19.39
CA ARG A 44 1.03 12.33 20.77
C ARG A 44 0.55 13.78 20.84
N THR A 45 1.06 14.64 19.95
CA THR A 45 0.64 16.06 19.90
C THR A 45 -0.82 16.18 19.44
N LYS A 46 -1.23 15.39 18.45
CA LYS A 46 -2.61 15.35 17.96
C LYS A 46 -3.56 14.86 19.06
N SER A 47 -3.22 13.76 19.75
CA SER A 47 -4.08 13.15 20.77
C SER A 47 -5.53 12.96 20.25
N ALA A 48 -6.53 13.37 21.03
CA ALA A 48 -7.96 13.32 20.67
C ALA A 48 -8.50 14.67 20.13
N GLN A 49 -7.63 15.51 19.56
CA GLN A 49 -8.08 16.77 18.95
C GLN A 49 -9.00 16.50 17.77
N ASN A 50 -10.02 17.34 17.60
CA ASN A 50 -10.90 17.29 16.45
C ASN A 50 -10.11 17.43 15.14
N ALA A 51 -10.58 16.76 14.07
CA ALA A 51 -9.91 16.71 12.80
C ALA A 51 -9.69 18.11 12.18
N ASP A 52 -10.68 18.98 12.23
CA ASP A 52 -10.61 20.35 11.73
C ASP A 52 -9.46 21.15 12.36
N ILE A 53 -9.33 21.11 13.68
CA ILE A 53 -8.26 21.81 14.42
C ILE A 53 -6.87 21.25 14.06
N TYR A 54 -6.75 19.93 14.07
CA TYR A 54 -5.48 19.29 13.79
C TYR A 54 -5.05 19.46 12.33
N LEU A 55 -5.96 19.26 11.37
CA LEU A 55 -5.65 19.38 9.94
C LEU A 55 -5.33 20.82 9.55
N GLU A 56 -6.02 21.82 10.11
CA GLU A 56 -5.67 23.23 9.91
C GLU A 56 -4.26 23.56 10.41
N MET A 57 -3.87 23.05 11.58
CA MET A 57 -2.53 23.20 12.11
C MET A 57 -1.49 22.49 11.24
N ALA A 58 -1.80 21.27 10.77
CA ALA A 58 -0.92 20.50 9.91
C ALA A 58 -0.73 21.19 8.54
N ALA A 59 -1.81 21.71 7.95
CA ALA A 59 -1.78 22.46 6.70
C ALA A 59 -0.86 23.69 6.77
N LYS A 60 -0.96 24.46 7.86
CA LYS A 60 -0.12 25.65 8.08
C LYS A 60 1.36 25.31 8.29
N ARG A 61 1.64 24.23 9.02
CA ARG A 61 3.02 23.87 9.39
C ARG A 61 3.72 23.01 8.34
N PHE A 62 2.97 22.16 7.66
CA PHE A 62 3.46 21.17 6.69
C PHE A 62 2.51 21.08 5.47
N PRO A 63 2.46 22.09 4.59
CA PRO A 63 1.47 22.19 3.52
C PRO A 63 1.37 20.93 2.62
N LYS A 64 2.52 20.30 2.35
CA LYS A 64 2.55 19.07 1.53
C LYS A 64 2.09 17.82 2.26
N SER A 65 1.96 17.84 3.59
CA SER A 65 1.61 16.63 4.37
C SER A 65 0.19 16.16 4.11
N LEU A 66 -0.75 17.07 3.87
CA LEU A 66 -2.13 16.72 3.58
C LEU A 66 -2.25 16.06 2.22
N GLN A 67 -1.61 16.62 1.20
CA GLN A 67 -1.58 16.04 -0.14
C GLN A 67 -0.94 14.65 -0.14
N LEU A 68 0.23 14.47 0.50
CA LEU A 68 0.91 13.19 0.61
C LEU A 68 0.10 12.11 1.34
N GLN A 69 -0.84 12.52 2.18
CA GLN A 69 -1.76 11.63 2.89
C GLN A 69 -3.14 11.55 2.25
N CYS A 70 -3.30 12.10 1.03
CA CYS A 70 -4.56 12.12 0.31
C CYS A 70 -5.72 12.73 1.13
N ILE A 71 -5.45 13.78 1.90
CA ILE A 71 -6.46 14.51 2.66
C ILE A 71 -7.16 15.48 1.71
N PRO A 72 -8.51 15.50 1.65
CA PRO A 72 -9.24 16.49 0.87
C PRO A 72 -8.88 17.93 1.28
N GLU A 73 -8.64 18.79 0.29
CA GLU A 73 -8.28 20.20 0.54
C GLU A 73 -9.47 21.06 0.99
N ASP A 74 -10.71 20.61 0.76
CA ASP A 74 -11.91 21.29 1.23
C ASP A 74 -12.02 21.18 2.76
N GLU A 75 -11.68 22.28 3.44
CA GLU A 75 -11.69 22.37 4.90
C GLU A 75 -13.08 22.13 5.51
N SER A 76 -14.17 22.36 4.74
CA SER A 76 -15.51 22.09 5.22
C SER A 76 -15.73 20.61 5.53
N LEU A 77 -15.01 19.73 4.84
CA LEU A 77 -15.04 18.27 5.05
C LEU A 77 -14.32 17.84 6.33
N TRP A 78 -13.47 18.68 6.93
CA TRP A 78 -12.74 18.33 8.15
C TRP A 78 -13.58 18.40 9.41
N LYS A 79 -14.80 18.95 9.29
CA LYS A 79 -15.75 19.04 10.39
C LYS A 79 -16.44 17.70 10.65
N LEU A 80 -16.70 17.42 11.92
CA LEU A 80 -17.30 16.16 12.36
C LEU A 80 -18.67 15.88 11.71
N GLU A 81 -19.47 16.89 11.51
CA GLU A 81 -20.77 16.83 10.84
C GLU A 81 -20.69 16.36 9.39
N ASN A 82 -19.52 16.52 8.73
CA ASN A 82 -19.25 16.13 7.35
C ASN A 82 -18.40 14.84 7.26
N TYR A 83 -18.28 14.09 8.34
CA TYR A 83 -17.40 12.92 8.43
C TYR A 83 -17.60 11.91 7.28
N GLU A 84 -18.83 11.53 6.96
CA GLU A 84 -19.08 10.57 5.88
C GLU A 84 -18.77 11.16 4.49
N LEU A 85 -18.94 12.47 4.30
CA LEU A 85 -18.53 13.16 3.07
C LEU A 85 -17.00 13.18 2.95
N PHE A 86 -16.28 13.41 4.05
CA PHE A 86 -14.83 13.31 4.10
C PHE A 86 -14.35 11.92 3.67
N LEU A 87 -14.93 10.84 4.22
CA LEU A 87 -14.58 9.48 3.85
C LEU A 87 -14.75 9.22 2.34
N ARG A 88 -15.87 9.71 1.76
CA ARG A 88 -16.14 9.56 0.32
C ARG A 88 -15.14 10.32 -0.53
N ALA A 89 -14.89 11.58 -0.21
CA ALA A 89 -13.93 12.42 -0.94
C ALA A 89 -12.52 11.82 -0.88
N ARG A 90 -12.07 11.44 0.31
CA ARG A 90 -10.75 10.84 0.47
C ARG A 90 -10.61 9.49 -0.23
N ARG A 91 -11.67 8.69 -0.27
CA ARG A 91 -11.67 7.41 -1.01
C ARG A 91 -11.43 7.63 -2.50
N GLN A 92 -12.03 8.66 -3.09
CA GLN A 92 -11.79 9.00 -4.49
C GLN A 92 -10.34 9.38 -4.75
N ILE A 93 -9.77 10.26 -3.93
CA ILE A 93 -8.36 10.65 -4.03
C ILE A 93 -7.42 9.44 -3.90
N LEU A 94 -7.66 8.59 -2.90
CA LEU A 94 -6.86 7.37 -2.70
C LEU A 94 -6.94 6.40 -3.88
N VAL A 95 -8.12 6.25 -4.49
CA VAL A 95 -8.30 5.41 -5.68
C VAL A 95 -7.56 5.99 -6.87
N GLU A 96 -7.65 7.29 -7.10
CA GLU A 96 -6.94 7.99 -8.19
C GLU A 96 -5.42 7.85 -8.01
N GLU A 97 -4.88 8.13 -6.83
CA GLU A 97 -3.45 8.01 -6.54
C GLU A 97 -2.95 6.56 -6.67
N LEU A 98 -3.74 5.59 -6.22
CA LEU A 98 -3.39 4.18 -6.37
C LEU A 98 -3.38 3.74 -7.83
N ASN A 99 -4.38 4.16 -8.62
CA ASN A 99 -4.42 3.86 -10.05
C ASN A 99 -3.24 4.49 -10.80
N ASN A 100 -2.94 5.76 -10.54
CA ASN A 100 -1.78 6.45 -11.11
C ASN A 100 -0.47 5.73 -10.75
N TYR A 101 -0.34 5.28 -9.51
CA TYR A 101 0.82 4.51 -9.08
C TYR A 101 0.94 3.17 -9.81
N LEU A 102 -0.17 2.44 -9.95
CA LEU A 102 -0.21 1.16 -10.67
C LEU A 102 0.06 1.33 -12.18
N GLU A 103 -0.48 2.36 -12.81
CA GLU A 103 -0.21 2.70 -14.20
C GLU A 103 1.27 3.00 -14.43
N ASN A 104 1.85 3.86 -13.59
CA ASN A 104 3.27 4.19 -13.67
C ASN A 104 4.18 2.97 -13.50
N ILE A 105 3.87 2.05 -12.58
CA ILE A 105 4.62 0.80 -12.43
C ILE A 105 4.45 -0.09 -13.67
N THR A 106 3.23 -0.21 -14.20
CA THR A 106 2.95 -1.09 -15.34
C THR A 106 3.56 -0.54 -16.63
N GLU A 107 3.54 0.76 -16.87
CA GLU A 107 4.19 1.37 -18.04
C GLU A 107 5.71 1.21 -17.99
N THR A 108 6.32 1.53 -16.87
CA THR A 108 7.79 1.35 -16.68
C THR A 108 8.20 -0.12 -16.81
N THR A 109 7.35 -1.04 -16.34
CA THR A 109 7.68 -2.48 -16.32
C THR A 109 7.54 -3.15 -17.70
N GLN A 110 6.67 -2.69 -18.61
CA GLN A 110 6.46 -3.38 -19.89
C GLN A 110 7.52 -3.08 -20.96
N GLU A 111 8.06 -1.87 -21.03
CA GLU A 111 9.13 -1.54 -21.97
C GLU A 111 10.51 -1.93 -21.45
N ASP A 112 10.81 -1.67 -20.19
CA ASP A 112 12.08 -2.02 -19.55
C ASP A 112 12.25 -3.54 -19.41
N ILE A 113 11.20 -4.29 -19.10
CA ILE A 113 11.26 -5.76 -19.01
C ILE A 113 11.48 -6.40 -20.38
N LYS A 114 10.92 -5.86 -21.47
CA LYS A 114 11.11 -6.47 -22.80
C LYS A 114 12.56 -6.36 -23.30
N MET A 115 13.19 -5.22 -23.13
CA MET A 115 14.59 -5.04 -23.53
C MET A 115 15.54 -5.82 -22.60
N ASP A 116 15.28 -5.74 -21.30
CA ASP A 116 16.08 -6.41 -20.28
C ASP A 116 15.95 -7.95 -20.34
N LEU A 117 14.78 -8.50 -20.69
CA LEU A 117 14.59 -9.95 -20.80
C LEU A 117 15.42 -10.59 -21.91
N TYR A 118 15.51 -9.97 -23.09
CA TYR A 118 16.33 -10.47 -24.18
C TYR A 118 17.83 -10.37 -23.86
N GLU A 119 18.24 -9.32 -23.22
CA GLU A 119 19.62 -9.13 -22.75
C GLU A 119 19.96 -10.15 -21.66
N MET A 120 19.05 -10.39 -20.69
CA MET A 120 19.21 -11.42 -19.66
C MET A 120 19.34 -12.82 -20.26
N ILE A 121 18.51 -13.17 -21.24
CA ILE A 121 18.58 -14.46 -21.94
C ILE A 121 19.90 -14.60 -22.71
N ALA A 122 20.35 -13.55 -23.38
CA ALA A 122 21.61 -13.56 -24.13
C ALA A 122 22.83 -13.65 -23.20
N ALA A 123 22.79 -13.04 -22.03
CA ALA A 123 23.85 -13.09 -21.02
C ALA A 123 23.96 -14.45 -20.30
N GLY A 124 22.91 -15.26 -20.31
CA GLY A 124 22.85 -16.56 -19.64
C GLY A 124 22.65 -16.47 -18.11
N GLU A 125 22.73 -17.65 -17.45
CA GLU A 125 22.58 -17.74 -15.98
C GLU A 125 23.75 -17.06 -15.25
N ASN A 126 23.41 -16.36 -14.16
CA ASN A 126 24.37 -15.67 -13.29
C ASN A 126 23.79 -15.49 -11.88
N ASN A 127 24.41 -14.66 -11.03
CA ASN A 127 23.97 -14.44 -9.64
C ASN A 127 22.55 -13.83 -9.50
N LEU A 128 22.04 -13.22 -10.58
CA LEU A 128 20.76 -12.51 -10.61
C LEU A 128 19.75 -13.12 -11.57
N VAL A 129 20.17 -14.09 -12.40
CA VAL A 129 19.33 -14.71 -13.43
C VAL A 129 19.49 -16.23 -13.39
N GLU A 130 18.38 -16.93 -13.25
CA GLU A 130 18.31 -18.40 -13.24
C GLU A 130 17.26 -18.87 -14.24
N PHE A 131 17.63 -19.88 -15.07
CA PHE A 131 16.71 -20.49 -16.03
C PHE A 131 16.20 -21.84 -15.52
N LYS A 132 14.91 -22.05 -15.62
CA LYS A 132 14.26 -23.32 -15.31
C LYS A 132 13.29 -23.71 -16.42
N THR A 133 13.35 -24.94 -16.87
CA THR A 133 12.52 -25.43 -17.97
C THR A 133 11.03 -25.49 -17.62
N THR A 134 10.72 -25.79 -16.38
CA THR A 134 9.34 -25.94 -15.89
C THR A 134 9.25 -25.72 -14.38
N LEU A 135 8.09 -25.34 -13.92
CA LEU A 135 7.79 -25.19 -12.48
C LEU A 135 7.66 -26.55 -11.78
N ARG A 136 7.01 -27.51 -12.39
CA ARG A 136 6.59 -28.75 -11.75
C ARG A 136 6.61 -29.99 -12.67
N TYR A 137 6.50 -29.77 -13.97
CA TYR A 137 6.41 -30.88 -14.93
C TYR A 137 7.80 -31.38 -15.32
N ASP A 138 8.05 -32.65 -15.09
CA ASP A 138 9.31 -33.29 -15.48
C ASP A 138 9.21 -33.82 -16.92
N ILE A 139 9.93 -33.15 -17.83
CA ILE A 139 9.91 -33.47 -19.26
C ILE A 139 10.46 -34.88 -19.52
N LYS A 140 11.40 -35.38 -18.70
CA LYS A 140 12.03 -36.67 -18.88
C LYS A 140 11.11 -37.83 -18.47
N THR A 141 10.36 -37.64 -17.40
CA THR A 141 9.47 -38.69 -16.85
C THR A 141 8.00 -38.51 -17.29
N GLY A 142 7.65 -37.39 -17.91
CA GLY A 142 6.32 -37.13 -18.42
C GLY A 142 5.25 -36.87 -17.36
N GLY A 143 5.64 -36.37 -16.17
CA GLY A 143 4.70 -36.17 -15.07
C GLY A 143 5.07 -35.08 -14.08
N ALA A 144 4.21 -34.85 -13.09
CA ALA A 144 4.47 -33.90 -12.02
C ALA A 144 5.55 -34.42 -11.06
N ASN A 145 6.56 -33.58 -10.78
CA ASN A 145 7.69 -33.92 -9.92
C ASN A 145 7.89 -32.85 -8.82
N LYS A 146 7.55 -33.18 -7.58
CA LYS A 146 7.70 -32.29 -6.42
C LYS A 146 9.16 -31.85 -6.17
N LYS A 147 10.14 -32.59 -6.65
CA LYS A 147 11.55 -32.17 -6.51
C LYS A 147 11.86 -30.93 -7.33
N LEU A 148 11.19 -30.72 -8.46
CA LEU A 148 11.33 -29.50 -9.28
C LEU A 148 10.78 -28.28 -8.53
N GLU A 149 9.66 -28.40 -7.84
CA GLU A 149 9.12 -27.33 -6.99
C GLU A 149 10.13 -26.90 -5.91
N GLN A 150 10.83 -27.86 -5.29
CA GLN A 150 11.86 -27.54 -4.30
C GLN A 150 13.06 -26.79 -4.90
N VAL A 151 13.42 -27.08 -6.14
CA VAL A 151 14.49 -26.35 -6.83
C VAL A 151 14.07 -24.91 -7.09
N ILE A 152 12.85 -24.70 -7.56
CA ILE A 152 12.28 -23.36 -7.76
C ILE A 152 12.23 -22.57 -6.44
N LEU A 153 11.71 -23.19 -5.37
CA LEU A 153 11.64 -22.55 -4.06
C LEU A 153 13.02 -22.18 -3.51
N LYS A 154 14.04 -22.99 -3.78
CA LYS A 154 15.43 -22.66 -3.40
C LYS A 154 15.96 -21.46 -4.17
N ALA A 155 15.69 -21.34 -5.47
CA ALA A 155 16.09 -20.18 -6.27
C ALA A 155 15.40 -18.91 -5.78
N ILE A 156 14.08 -18.95 -5.54
CA ILE A 156 13.31 -17.83 -4.98
C ILE A 156 13.85 -17.42 -3.61
N ALA A 157 14.12 -18.38 -2.72
CA ALA A 157 14.66 -18.09 -1.40
C ALA A 157 16.09 -17.50 -1.48
N ALA A 158 16.92 -17.97 -2.40
CA ALA A 158 18.25 -17.42 -2.62
C ALA A 158 18.20 -15.97 -3.08
N PHE A 159 17.33 -15.64 -4.06
CA PHE A 159 17.14 -14.28 -4.53
C PHE A 159 16.55 -13.37 -3.45
N SER A 160 15.61 -13.86 -2.66
CA SER A 160 14.99 -13.09 -1.56
C SER A 160 15.98 -12.76 -0.43
N ASN A 161 16.98 -13.60 -0.22
CA ASN A 161 18.03 -13.41 0.79
C ASN A 161 19.27 -12.67 0.27
N ALA A 162 19.29 -12.32 -1.01
CA ALA A 162 20.36 -11.57 -1.66
C ALA A 162 19.89 -10.19 -2.12
N GLN A 163 20.28 -9.78 -3.31
CA GLN A 163 19.93 -8.48 -3.91
C GLN A 163 18.67 -8.55 -4.79
N GLY A 164 17.93 -9.63 -4.74
CA GLY A 164 16.90 -9.97 -5.69
C GLY A 164 17.41 -10.83 -6.83
N GLY A 165 16.57 -11.04 -7.85
CA GLY A 165 16.92 -11.79 -9.04
C GLY A 165 15.71 -12.14 -9.89
N THR A 166 15.96 -12.63 -11.10
CA THR A 166 14.94 -13.00 -12.08
C THR A 166 14.99 -14.50 -12.34
N LEU A 167 13.86 -15.18 -12.19
CA LEU A 167 13.68 -16.57 -12.54
C LEU A 167 12.91 -16.66 -13.86
N ILE A 168 13.54 -17.18 -14.89
CA ILE A 168 12.97 -17.34 -16.23
C ILE A 168 12.57 -18.80 -16.44
N MET A 169 11.34 -19.04 -16.92
CA MET A 169 10.81 -20.38 -17.19
C MET A 169 10.29 -20.51 -18.61
#